data_4f9e3f5a530d4493429d2bbc89b8b2e9
#
_entry.id   4f9e3f5a530d4493429d2bbc89b8b2e9
#
_cell.length_a   1.000
_cell.length_b   1.000
_cell.length_c   1.000
_cell.angle_alpha   90.00
_cell.angle_beta   90.00
_cell.angle_gamma   90.00
#
_symmetry.space_group_name_H-M   'P 1'
#
loop_
_entity.id
_entity.type
_entity.pdbx_description
1 polymer ?
#
loop_
_entity_poly.entity_id
_entity_poly.type
_entity_poly.pdbx_seq_one_letter_code
_entity_poly.pdbx_strand_id
1 'polypeptide(L)'
;MDIKRLELLRELSERGTVGAVADATGVTPSAVSQQLKVLEQEAGTPLTEPAGRGIALTVAGRALVQTATEIAIAVERAESRWHDFMKQPAGEVTLTTFPTGGEMLLPQVLARLVDVPGLRLVCTDQDPLLPDFADLTPDFDIVLADSPVNSPSWRDRGLLVVPLMSEPLDVALPESHRLAKKTKLTPKDLAGEIWIGAPADFPYDRILQEIEAVNGVPAIVAQRFMDNGIVESMVAGGQGIAILPRYTTRDRGNGLITRPLAGVRTRRDISALMRPDRAERPSVQLVVETLKQEAQKLAASHTQAAG
;
A
#
# COMPACT_ATOMS: atom_id res chain seq x y z
N MET A 1 -23.67 -25.82 -4.72
CA MET A 1 -23.24 -24.39 -4.61
C MET A 1 -22.60 -23.96 -5.92
N ASP A 2 -23.00 -22.82 -6.45
CA ASP A 2 -22.48 -22.25 -7.70
C ASP A 2 -21.28 -21.33 -7.40
N ILE A 3 -20.22 -21.42 -8.18
CA ILE A 3 -18.98 -20.63 -8.01
C ILE A 3 -19.27 -19.12 -8.08
N LYS A 4 -20.17 -18.69 -8.97
CA LYS A 4 -20.56 -17.27 -9.09
C LYS A 4 -21.23 -16.74 -7.82
N ARG A 5 -22.02 -17.57 -7.11
CA ARG A 5 -22.64 -17.18 -5.84
C ARG A 5 -21.63 -17.11 -4.71
N LEU A 6 -20.65 -18.02 -4.71
CA LEU A 6 -19.50 -17.97 -3.77
C LEU A 6 -18.69 -16.71 -3.99
N GLU A 7 -18.48 -16.30 -5.23
CA GLU A 7 -17.80 -15.05 -5.56
C GLU A 7 -18.57 -13.83 -5.03
N LEU A 8 -19.90 -13.76 -5.21
CA LEU A 8 -20.71 -12.67 -4.66
C LEU A 8 -20.65 -12.59 -3.13
N LEU A 9 -20.56 -13.73 -2.43
CA LEU A 9 -20.39 -13.74 -0.97
C LEU A 9 -19.01 -13.21 -0.57
N ARG A 10 -17.98 -13.55 -1.34
CA ARG A 10 -16.62 -13.07 -1.15
C ARG A 10 -16.53 -11.56 -1.38
N GLU A 11 -17.09 -11.07 -2.49
CA GLU A 11 -17.19 -9.64 -2.77
C GLU A 11 -17.95 -8.89 -1.65
N LEU A 12 -19.02 -9.47 -1.10
CA LEU A 12 -19.74 -8.88 0.02
C LEU A 12 -18.86 -8.79 1.28
N SER A 13 -18.04 -9.79 1.52
CA SER A 13 -17.08 -9.79 2.64
C SER A 13 -16.06 -8.65 2.55
N GLU A 14 -15.63 -8.33 1.34
CA GLU A 14 -14.59 -7.34 1.08
C GLU A 14 -15.15 -5.91 1.00
N ARG A 15 -16.33 -5.76 0.36
CA ARG A 15 -16.93 -4.44 0.09
C ARG A 15 -17.96 -4.00 1.13
N GLY A 16 -18.41 -4.90 1.99
CA GLY A 16 -19.26 -4.61 3.14
C GLY A 16 -20.75 -4.31 2.81
N THR A 17 -21.12 -4.02 1.57
CA THR A 17 -22.51 -3.70 1.19
C THR A 17 -22.94 -4.35 -0.13
N VAL A 18 -24.23 -4.70 -0.20
CA VAL A 18 -24.82 -5.23 -1.45
C VAL A 18 -24.73 -4.23 -2.60
N GLY A 19 -24.84 -2.92 -2.32
CA GLY A 19 -24.72 -1.88 -3.33
C GLY A 19 -23.30 -1.87 -3.95
N ALA A 20 -22.26 -1.88 -3.13
CA ALA A 20 -20.88 -1.90 -3.61
C ALA A 20 -20.55 -3.19 -4.40
N VAL A 21 -21.12 -4.33 -4.00
CA VAL A 21 -21.00 -5.58 -4.78
C VAL A 21 -21.71 -5.44 -6.14
N ALA A 22 -22.88 -4.87 -6.16
CA ALA A 22 -23.66 -4.64 -7.38
C ALA A 22 -22.90 -3.75 -8.37
N ASP A 23 -22.35 -2.65 -7.90
CA ASP A 23 -21.55 -1.71 -8.69
C ASP A 23 -20.29 -2.38 -9.27
N ALA A 24 -19.58 -3.16 -8.46
CA ALA A 24 -18.36 -3.85 -8.88
C ALA A 24 -18.62 -4.99 -9.88
N THR A 25 -19.74 -5.68 -9.75
CA THR A 25 -20.06 -6.86 -10.58
C THR A 25 -20.95 -6.54 -11.78
N GLY A 26 -21.42 -5.28 -11.91
CA GLY A 26 -22.27 -4.84 -13.02
C GLY A 26 -23.69 -5.43 -13.00
N VAL A 27 -24.17 -5.87 -11.83
CA VAL A 27 -25.52 -6.39 -11.64
C VAL A 27 -26.35 -5.50 -10.72
N THR A 28 -27.66 -5.74 -10.60
CA THR A 28 -28.50 -4.94 -9.70
C THR A 28 -28.37 -5.39 -8.23
N PRO A 29 -28.55 -4.49 -7.25
CA PRO A 29 -28.55 -4.87 -5.82
C PRO A 29 -29.60 -5.95 -5.48
N SER A 30 -30.75 -5.93 -6.15
CA SER A 30 -31.77 -6.96 -6.00
C SER A 30 -31.32 -8.33 -6.51
N ALA A 31 -30.59 -8.38 -7.63
CA ALA A 31 -30.03 -9.62 -8.16
C ALA A 31 -28.95 -10.19 -7.21
N VAL A 32 -28.04 -9.36 -6.68
CA VAL A 32 -27.06 -9.78 -5.66
C VAL A 32 -27.77 -10.38 -4.44
N SER A 33 -28.77 -9.66 -3.88
CA SER A 33 -29.53 -10.13 -2.72
C SER A 33 -30.24 -11.45 -2.98
N GLN A 34 -30.81 -11.63 -4.17
CA GLN A 34 -31.47 -12.88 -4.55
C GLN A 34 -30.47 -14.04 -4.66
N GLN A 35 -29.30 -13.82 -5.27
CA GLN A 35 -28.26 -14.85 -5.40
C GLN A 35 -27.68 -15.26 -4.04
N LEU A 36 -27.50 -14.31 -3.12
CA LEU A 36 -27.08 -14.62 -1.76
C LEU A 36 -28.13 -15.43 -1.00
N LYS A 37 -29.44 -15.12 -1.14
CA LYS A 37 -30.51 -15.96 -0.56
C LYS A 37 -30.53 -17.39 -1.10
N VAL A 38 -30.30 -17.55 -2.41
CA VAL A 38 -30.18 -18.88 -3.01
C VAL A 38 -28.99 -19.63 -2.42
N LEU A 39 -27.85 -18.95 -2.24
CA LEU A 39 -26.67 -19.53 -1.63
C LEU A 39 -26.93 -19.95 -0.17
N GLU A 40 -27.65 -19.16 0.62
CA GLU A 40 -28.06 -19.51 1.99
C GLU A 40 -28.95 -20.78 2.01
N GLN A 41 -29.89 -20.90 1.06
CA GLN A 41 -30.71 -22.10 0.91
C GLN A 41 -29.86 -23.33 0.56
N GLU A 42 -28.89 -23.20 -0.34
CA GLU A 42 -27.96 -24.28 -0.69
C GLU A 42 -27.03 -24.66 0.47
N ALA A 43 -26.62 -23.68 1.28
CA ALA A 43 -25.79 -23.88 2.47
C ALA A 43 -26.59 -24.42 3.66
N GLY A 44 -27.92 -24.30 3.66
CA GLY A 44 -28.81 -24.74 4.73
C GLY A 44 -28.70 -23.90 6.01
N THR A 45 -28.07 -22.72 5.95
CA THR A 45 -27.91 -21.83 7.10
C THR A 45 -27.79 -20.38 6.63
N PRO A 46 -28.21 -19.39 7.45
CA PRO A 46 -27.97 -17.99 7.15
C PRO A 46 -26.49 -17.67 7.04
N LEU A 47 -26.08 -17.00 5.97
CA LEU A 47 -24.71 -16.57 5.73
C LEU A 47 -24.53 -15.08 6.04
N THR A 48 -25.66 -14.36 6.11
CA THR A 48 -25.71 -12.92 6.36
C THR A 48 -26.69 -12.61 7.48
N GLU A 49 -26.46 -11.51 8.18
CA GLU A 49 -27.32 -10.99 9.24
C GLU A 49 -27.39 -9.47 9.19
N PRO A 50 -28.50 -8.85 9.62
CA PRO A 50 -28.60 -7.40 9.71
C PRO A 50 -27.56 -6.81 10.66
N ALA A 51 -26.87 -5.75 10.24
CA ALA A 51 -25.92 -5.03 11.07
C ALA A 51 -26.13 -3.51 10.92
N GLY A 52 -26.75 -2.89 11.89
CA GLY A 52 -27.11 -1.48 11.82
C GLY A 52 -28.00 -1.16 10.61
N ARG A 53 -27.51 -0.30 9.70
CA ARG A 53 -28.17 0.02 8.43
C ARG A 53 -27.75 -0.87 7.26
N GLY A 54 -26.87 -1.84 7.50
CA GLY A 54 -26.29 -2.71 6.48
C GLY A 54 -26.46 -4.19 6.81
N ILE A 55 -25.56 -4.97 6.27
CA ILE A 55 -25.53 -6.42 6.39
C ILE A 55 -24.13 -6.85 6.79
N ALA A 56 -24.02 -7.83 7.67
CA ALA A 56 -22.75 -8.46 8.07
C ALA A 56 -22.77 -9.95 7.77
N LEU A 57 -21.61 -10.58 7.70
CA LEU A 57 -21.51 -12.03 7.58
C LEU A 57 -21.70 -12.69 8.95
N THR A 58 -22.47 -13.78 8.98
CA THR A 58 -22.54 -14.69 10.12
C THR A 58 -21.21 -15.45 10.31
N VAL A 59 -21.08 -16.22 11.38
CA VAL A 59 -19.94 -17.14 11.54
C VAL A 59 -19.88 -18.14 10.38
N ALA A 60 -21.04 -18.67 9.94
CA ALA A 60 -21.14 -19.56 8.79
C ALA A 60 -20.76 -18.85 7.47
N GLY A 61 -21.20 -17.58 7.31
CA GLY A 61 -20.81 -16.77 6.17
C GLY A 61 -19.31 -16.59 6.07
N ARG A 62 -18.63 -16.23 7.16
CA ARG A 62 -17.16 -16.11 7.20
C ARG A 62 -16.44 -17.41 6.89
N ALA A 63 -16.92 -18.53 7.42
CA ALA A 63 -16.37 -19.85 7.11
C ALA A 63 -16.53 -20.20 5.62
N LEU A 64 -17.68 -19.88 5.03
CA LEU A 64 -17.91 -20.14 3.61
C LEU A 64 -17.07 -19.21 2.71
N VAL A 65 -16.79 -17.98 3.11
CA VAL A 65 -15.86 -17.07 2.41
C VAL A 65 -14.46 -17.69 2.33
N GLN A 66 -13.95 -18.29 3.40
CA GLN A 66 -12.65 -18.99 3.37
C GLN A 66 -12.64 -20.11 2.32
N THR A 67 -13.67 -20.94 2.32
CA THR A 67 -13.83 -22.01 1.31
C THR A 67 -13.96 -21.44 -0.11
N ALA A 68 -14.70 -20.35 -0.28
CA ALA A 68 -14.84 -19.68 -1.57
C ALA A 68 -13.50 -19.13 -2.09
N THR A 69 -12.66 -18.62 -1.19
CA THR A 69 -11.30 -18.17 -1.52
C THR A 69 -10.41 -19.34 -1.97
N GLU A 70 -10.47 -20.48 -1.29
CA GLU A 70 -9.74 -21.68 -1.70
C GLU A 70 -10.15 -22.16 -3.11
N ILE A 71 -11.46 -22.14 -3.39
CA ILE A 71 -11.98 -22.48 -4.73
C ILE A 71 -11.47 -21.51 -5.78
N ALA A 72 -11.51 -20.20 -5.51
CA ALA A 72 -11.00 -19.18 -6.42
C ALA A 72 -9.52 -19.38 -6.73
N ILE A 73 -8.69 -19.64 -5.71
CA ILE A 73 -7.26 -19.97 -5.88
C ILE A 73 -7.09 -21.21 -6.79
N ALA A 74 -7.91 -22.24 -6.57
CA ALA A 74 -7.82 -23.46 -7.39
C ALA A 74 -8.21 -23.22 -8.85
N VAL A 75 -9.20 -22.37 -9.11
CA VAL A 75 -9.62 -21.97 -10.46
C VAL A 75 -8.49 -21.18 -11.13
N GLU A 76 -7.95 -20.16 -10.49
CA GLU A 76 -6.83 -19.37 -11.03
C GLU A 76 -5.60 -20.22 -11.33
N ARG A 77 -5.27 -21.18 -10.46
CA ARG A 77 -4.18 -22.14 -10.71
C ARG A 77 -4.44 -23.02 -11.94
N ALA A 78 -5.68 -23.45 -12.15
CA ALA A 78 -6.04 -24.25 -13.33
C ALA A 78 -5.93 -23.42 -14.61
N GLU A 79 -6.41 -22.16 -14.60
CA GLU A 79 -6.28 -21.21 -15.70
C GLU A 79 -4.82 -20.87 -15.98
N SER A 80 -4.01 -20.63 -14.94
CA SER A 80 -2.57 -20.39 -15.07
C SER A 80 -1.85 -21.54 -15.79
N ARG A 81 -2.12 -22.79 -15.40
CA ARG A 81 -1.54 -23.96 -16.07
C ARG A 81 -1.96 -24.06 -17.56
N TRP A 82 -3.18 -23.66 -17.86
CA TRP A 82 -3.65 -23.62 -19.24
C TRP A 82 -2.94 -22.54 -20.05
N HIS A 83 -2.77 -21.34 -19.48
CA HIS A 83 -2.02 -20.24 -20.13
C HIS A 83 -0.54 -20.59 -20.32
N ASP A 84 0.08 -21.25 -19.35
CA ASP A 84 1.46 -21.77 -19.48
C ASP A 84 1.58 -22.77 -20.62
N PHE A 85 0.60 -23.70 -20.72
CA PHE A 85 0.54 -24.64 -21.85
C PHE A 85 0.43 -23.93 -23.20
N MET A 86 -0.37 -22.86 -23.26
CA MET A 86 -0.55 -22.04 -24.47
C MET A 86 0.64 -21.09 -24.71
N LYS A 87 1.64 -21.04 -23.81
CA LYS A 87 2.79 -20.11 -23.84
C LYS A 87 2.38 -18.64 -23.95
N GLN A 88 1.31 -18.25 -23.33
CA GLN A 88 0.79 -16.90 -23.30
C GLN A 88 0.73 -16.38 -21.86
N PRO A 89 1.78 -15.77 -21.30
CA PRO A 89 1.63 -14.94 -20.12
C PRO A 89 0.92 -13.65 -20.53
N ALA A 90 -0.35 -13.74 -20.90
CA ALA A 90 -1.12 -12.64 -21.42
C ALA A 90 -2.12 -12.19 -20.35
N GLY A 91 -2.39 -10.90 -20.32
CA GLY A 91 -3.45 -10.31 -19.50
C GLY A 91 -3.14 -8.91 -19.06
N GLU A 92 -4.20 -8.22 -18.66
CA GLU A 92 -4.08 -6.94 -17.98
C GLU A 92 -3.80 -7.18 -16.51
N VAL A 93 -2.86 -6.41 -15.96
CA VAL A 93 -2.55 -6.31 -14.54
C VAL A 93 -2.79 -4.88 -14.09
N THR A 94 -3.65 -4.69 -13.11
CA THR A 94 -3.93 -3.40 -12.50
C THR A 94 -3.10 -3.22 -11.24
N LEU A 95 -2.43 -2.07 -11.12
CA LEU A 95 -1.60 -1.72 -9.98
C LEU A 95 -1.94 -0.34 -9.48
N THR A 96 -2.11 -0.19 -8.16
CA THR A 96 -2.14 1.12 -7.52
C THR A 96 -1.00 1.27 -6.53
N THR A 97 -0.54 2.52 -6.34
CA THR A 97 0.60 2.83 -5.48
C THR A 97 0.44 4.19 -4.82
N PHE A 98 1.04 4.38 -3.65
CA PHE A 98 1.24 5.73 -3.10
C PHE A 98 2.27 6.51 -3.95
N PRO A 99 2.21 7.86 -4.01
CA PRO A 99 2.98 8.65 -4.96
C PRO A 99 4.47 8.37 -5.00
N THR A 100 5.14 8.35 -3.84
CA THR A 100 6.59 8.11 -3.78
C THR A 100 6.98 6.66 -4.09
N GLY A 101 6.09 5.68 -3.85
CA GLY A 101 6.28 4.29 -4.29
C GLY A 101 6.25 4.18 -5.81
N GLY A 102 5.32 4.90 -6.44
CA GLY A 102 5.24 5.02 -7.89
C GLY A 102 6.49 5.68 -8.48
N GLU A 103 6.92 6.81 -7.92
CA GLU A 103 8.13 7.51 -8.34
C GLU A 103 9.38 6.63 -8.30
N MET A 104 9.53 5.83 -7.24
CA MET A 104 10.69 4.97 -7.04
C MET A 104 10.74 3.77 -7.97
N LEU A 105 9.61 3.11 -8.22
CA LEU A 105 9.60 1.76 -8.79
C LEU A 105 9.02 1.71 -10.20
N LEU A 106 7.95 2.45 -10.49
CA LEU A 106 7.21 2.28 -11.74
C LEU A 106 8.02 2.59 -13.00
N PRO A 107 8.90 3.60 -13.08
CA PRO A 107 9.65 3.88 -14.29
C PRO A 107 10.49 2.70 -14.77
N GLN A 108 11.18 2.02 -13.83
CA GLN A 108 12.04 0.89 -14.16
C GLN A 108 11.22 -0.39 -14.38
N VAL A 109 10.15 -0.60 -13.63
CA VAL A 109 9.24 -1.74 -13.82
C VAL A 109 8.57 -1.67 -15.18
N LEU A 110 8.01 -0.52 -15.56
CA LEU A 110 7.37 -0.32 -16.87
C LEU A 110 8.38 -0.49 -18.02
N ALA A 111 9.59 0.06 -17.88
CA ALA A 111 10.64 -0.11 -18.89
C ALA A 111 11.03 -1.59 -19.12
N ARG A 112 11.00 -2.42 -18.08
CA ARG A 112 11.29 -3.85 -18.18
C ARG A 112 10.16 -4.70 -18.74
N LEU A 113 8.92 -4.25 -18.55
CA LEU A 113 7.72 -5.02 -18.92
C LEU A 113 7.13 -4.60 -20.25
N VAL A 114 7.58 -3.48 -20.85
CA VAL A 114 7.00 -2.91 -22.08
C VAL A 114 7.05 -3.88 -23.26
N ASP A 115 8.10 -4.70 -23.36
CA ASP A 115 8.31 -5.66 -24.44
C ASP A 115 7.79 -7.08 -24.14
N VAL A 116 7.10 -7.28 -23.00
CA VAL A 116 6.52 -8.59 -22.67
C VAL A 116 5.26 -8.81 -23.49
N PRO A 117 5.26 -9.79 -24.43
CA PRO A 117 4.12 -9.99 -25.32
C PRO A 117 2.84 -10.32 -24.56
N GLY A 118 1.76 -9.61 -24.87
CA GLY A 118 0.44 -9.87 -24.29
C GLY A 118 0.23 -9.36 -22.85
N LEU A 119 1.25 -8.83 -22.18
CA LEU A 119 1.10 -8.18 -20.87
C LEU A 119 0.75 -6.70 -21.05
N ARG A 120 -0.29 -6.25 -20.34
CA ARG A 120 -0.64 -4.83 -20.18
C ARG A 120 -0.64 -4.48 -18.70
N LEU A 121 0.28 -3.62 -18.28
CA LEU A 121 0.30 -3.10 -16.91
C LEU A 121 -0.37 -1.72 -16.89
N VAL A 122 -1.45 -1.59 -16.09
CA VAL A 122 -2.19 -0.34 -15.87
C VAL A 122 -1.92 0.13 -14.46
N CYS A 123 -1.33 1.32 -14.34
CA CYS A 123 -0.95 1.90 -13.05
C CYS A 123 -1.77 3.13 -12.72
N THR A 124 -2.12 3.27 -11.44
CA THR A 124 -2.74 4.48 -10.87
C THR A 124 -2.04 4.83 -9.56
N ASP A 125 -2.30 6.01 -9.02
CA ASP A 125 -1.85 6.40 -7.70
C ASP A 125 -3.01 6.67 -6.74
N GLN A 126 -2.89 6.18 -5.52
CA GLN A 126 -3.78 6.44 -4.39
C GLN A 126 -2.95 6.40 -3.11
N ASP A 127 -3.19 7.36 -2.22
CA ASP A 127 -2.44 7.49 -0.96
C ASP A 127 -3.42 7.49 0.25
N PRO A 128 -4.07 6.36 0.52
CA PRO A 128 -4.99 6.26 1.66
C PRO A 128 -4.22 6.21 2.99
N LEU A 129 -4.93 6.34 4.09
CA LEU A 129 -4.37 6.03 5.40
C LEU A 129 -4.01 4.54 5.50
N LEU A 130 -3.05 4.21 6.35
CA LEU A 130 -2.48 2.87 6.49
C LEU A 130 -3.49 1.70 6.53
N PRO A 131 -4.61 1.77 7.29
CA PRO A 131 -5.58 0.67 7.32
C PRO A 131 -6.28 0.44 5.98
N ASP A 132 -6.42 1.49 5.18
CA ASP A 132 -7.29 1.52 4.01
C ASP A 132 -6.59 0.99 2.74
N PHE A 133 -5.25 0.78 2.77
CA PHE A 133 -4.55 0.14 1.64
C PHE A 133 -5.13 -1.25 1.31
N ALA A 134 -5.53 -2.00 2.32
CA ALA A 134 -6.14 -3.30 2.11
C ALA A 134 -7.50 -3.22 1.41
N ASP A 135 -8.23 -2.12 1.58
CA ASP A 135 -9.55 -1.91 0.96
C ASP A 135 -9.47 -1.62 -0.55
N LEU A 136 -8.26 -1.37 -1.07
CA LEU A 136 -8.00 -1.23 -2.50
C LEU A 136 -7.83 -2.58 -3.22
N THR A 137 -7.54 -3.66 -2.50
CA THR A 137 -7.25 -4.97 -3.10
C THR A 137 -8.41 -5.63 -3.84
N PRO A 138 -9.70 -5.32 -3.60
CA PRO A 138 -10.79 -5.78 -4.46
C PRO A 138 -10.77 -5.17 -5.87
N ASP A 139 -10.22 -3.96 -6.03
CA ASP A 139 -10.25 -3.22 -7.29
C ASP A 139 -8.94 -3.34 -8.10
N PHE A 140 -7.83 -3.71 -7.44
CA PHE A 140 -6.51 -3.82 -8.05
C PHE A 140 -5.91 -5.20 -7.86
N ASP A 141 -5.17 -5.67 -8.85
CA ASP A 141 -4.41 -6.93 -8.75
C ASP A 141 -3.23 -6.80 -7.78
N ILE A 142 -2.59 -5.63 -7.76
CA ILE A 142 -1.45 -5.30 -6.90
C ILE A 142 -1.67 -3.93 -6.27
N VAL A 143 -1.54 -3.86 -4.95
CA VAL A 143 -1.52 -2.59 -4.19
C VAL A 143 -0.14 -2.43 -3.56
N LEU A 144 0.62 -1.43 -4.01
CA LEU A 144 1.84 -1.05 -3.30
C LEU A 144 1.45 -0.21 -2.09
N ALA A 145 1.84 -0.69 -0.92
CA ALA A 145 1.52 -0.07 0.35
C ALA A 145 2.78 0.15 1.16
N ASP A 146 2.80 1.24 1.94
CA ASP A 146 3.83 1.47 2.93
C ASP A 146 3.28 1.33 4.35
N SER A 147 4.13 0.91 5.27
CA SER A 147 3.79 0.81 6.68
C SER A 147 4.97 1.17 7.57
N PRO A 148 4.72 1.74 8.76
CA PRO A 148 5.73 1.78 9.80
C PRO A 148 6.18 0.36 10.15
N VAL A 149 7.45 0.21 10.53
CA VAL A 149 7.96 -1.07 11.04
C VAL A 149 7.09 -1.57 12.19
N ASN A 150 6.69 -2.85 12.15
CA ASN A 150 5.78 -3.50 13.11
C ASN A 150 4.32 -3.00 13.08
N SER A 151 3.82 -2.53 11.96
CA SER A 151 2.40 -2.25 11.79
C SER A 151 1.54 -3.52 11.83
N PRO A 152 0.24 -3.38 12.14
CA PRO A 152 -0.71 -4.49 12.07
C PRO A 152 -0.60 -5.21 10.72
N SER A 153 -0.66 -6.53 10.77
CA SER A 153 -0.44 -7.33 9.57
C SER A 153 -1.67 -7.34 8.67
N TRP A 154 -1.52 -6.91 7.42
CA TRP A 154 -2.54 -7.11 6.38
C TRP A 154 -2.83 -8.60 6.10
N ARG A 155 -1.91 -9.51 6.55
CA ARG A 155 -2.13 -10.96 6.49
C ARG A 155 -3.33 -11.40 7.31
N ASP A 156 -3.62 -10.71 8.43
CA ASP A 156 -4.78 -10.99 9.27
C ASP A 156 -6.10 -10.69 8.54
N ARG A 157 -6.04 -9.91 7.45
CA ARG A 157 -7.15 -9.65 6.53
C ARG A 157 -7.22 -10.64 5.36
N GLY A 158 -6.44 -11.72 5.38
CA GLY A 158 -6.42 -12.75 4.35
C GLY A 158 -5.65 -12.37 3.08
N LEU A 159 -4.87 -11.30 3.10
CA LEU A 159 -4.09 -10.85 1.95
C LEU A 159 -2.72 -11.54 1.87
N LEU A 160 -2.24 -11.76 0.66
CA LEU A 160 -0.84 -12.06 0.42
C LEU A 160 -0.04 -10.75 0.49
N VAL A 161 0.94 -10.74 1.39
CA VAL A 161 1.85 -9.59 1.59
C VAL A 161 3.24 -9.97 1.16
N VAL A 162 3.74 -9.33 0.12
CA VAL A 162 5.09 -9.54 -0.42
C VAL A 162 5.96 -8.34 -0.06
N PRO A 163 6.91 -8.48 0.88
CA PRO A 163 7.86 -7.42 1.20
C PRO A 163 8.73 -7.09 -0.01
N LEU A 164 8.89 -5.82 -0.32
CA LEU A 164 9.73 -5.33 -1.41
C LEU A 164 11.03 -4.71 -0.89
N MET A 165 10.92 -3.72 -0.03
CA MET A 165 12.05 -2.99 0.52
C MET A 165 11.68 -2.22 1.79
N SER A 166 12.70 -1.71 2.48
CA SER A 166 12.54 -0.78 3.58
C SER A 166 13.26 0.52 3.26
N GLU A 167 12.56 1.64 3.37
CA GLU A 167 13.09 2.97 3.07
C GLU A 167 13.34 3.77 4.36
N PRO A 168 14.52 4.37 4.55
CA PRO A 168 14.76 5.34 5.60
C PRO A 168 13.99 6.63 5.38
N LEU A 169 13.55 7.24 6.48
CA LEU A 169 12.97 8.57 6.52
C LEU A 169 13.95 9.49 7.24
N ASP A 170 14.36 10.57 6.60
CA ASP A 170 15.38 11.49 7.10
C ASP A 170 14.78 12.83 7.51
N VAL A 171 15.51 13.59 8.31
CA VAL A 171 15.19 14.99 8.57
C VAL A 171 15.69 15.82 7.39
N ALA A 172 14.77 16.46 6.70
CA ALA A 172 15.06 17.46 5.67
C ALA A 172 15.17 18.84 6.31
N LEU A 173 16.18 19.61 5.93
CA LEU A 173 16.44 20.94 6.45
C LEU A 173 17.14 21.82 5.40
N PRO A 174 17.03 23.17 5.51
CA PRO A 174 17.77 24.06 4.64
C PRO A 174 19.29 23.82 4.77
N GLU A 175 20.03 23.95 3.69
CA GLU A 175 21.50 23.86 3.72
C GLU A 175 22.14 24.87 4.68
N SER A 176 21.53 26.05 4.81
CA SER A 176 21.95 27.11 5.73
C SER A 176 21.61 26.83 7.20
N HIS A 177 20.86 25.77 7.50
CA HIS A 177 20.40 25.47 8.84
C HIS A 177 21.56 25.12 9.79
N ARG A 178 21.47 25.52 11.07
CA ARG A 178 22.51 25.24 12.08
C ARG A 178 22.88 23.75 12.20
N LEU A 179 21.89 22.87 11.99
CA LEU A 179 22.06 21.41 12.06
C LEU A 179 22.64 20.80 10.77
N ALA A 180 22.76 21.55 9.69
CA ALA A 180 23.27 21.09 8.40
C ALA A 180 24.70 20.53 8.48
N LYS A 181 25.50 21.05 9.42
CA LYS A 181 26.89 20.62 9.66
C LYS A 181 27.00 19.25 10.34
N LYS A 182 25.92 18.73 10.93
CA LYS A 182 25.89 17.40 11.54
C LYS A 182 25.68 16.34 10.48
N THR A 183 26.35 15.21 10.62
CA THR A 183 26.19 14.04 9.74
C THR A 183 24.99 13.18 10.14
N LYS A 184 24.53 13.30 11.41
CA LYS A 184 23.42 12.56 12.00
C LYS A 184 22.76 13.39 13.08
N LEU A 185 21.45 13.31 13.19
CA LEU A 185 20.66 14.03 14.18
C LEU A 185 20.09 13.09 15.24
N THR A 186 19.73 13.66 16.37
CA THR A 186 19.00 12.99 17.47
C THR A 186 17.76 13.80 17.80
N PRO A 187 16.73 13.23 18.48
CA PRO A 187 15.56 13.98 18.91
C PRO A 187 15.92 15.25 19.71
N LYS A 188 16.95 15.18 20.55
CA LYS A 188 17.41 16.35 21.34
C LYS A 188 17.90 17.50 20.49
N ASP A 189 18.50 17.23 19.33
CA ASP A 189 18.95 18.27 18.40
C ASP A 189 17.78 19.04 17.79
N LEU A 190 16.61 18.39 17.72
CA LEU A 190 15.39 18.87 17.05
C LEU A 190 14.43 19.61 18.01
N ALA A 191 14.80 19.71 19.31
CA ALA A 191 13.98 20.42 20.29
C ALA A 191 13.89 21.90 19.92
N GLY A 192 12.65 22.42 19.85
CA GLY A 192 12.37 23.82 19.55
C GLY A 192 12.44 24.19 18.05
N GLU A 193 12.68 23.23 17.16
CA GLU A 193 12.61 23.47 15.73
C GLU A 193 11.16 23.63 15.24
N ILE A 194 11.00 24.42 14.19
CA ILE A 194 9.71 24.57 13.50
C ILE A 194 9.56 23.47 12.45
N TRP A 195 8.42 22.77 12.45
CA TRP A 195 8.17 21.65 11.57
C TRP A 195 7.15 21.99 10.48
N ILE A 196 7.43 21.49 9.29
CA ILE A 196 6.45 21.25 8.23
C ILE A 196 6.11 19.76 8.33
N GLY A 197 4.95 19.45 8.92
CA GLY A 197 4.53 18.09 9.22
C GLY A 197 3.65 17.46 8.13
N ALA A 198 3.46 16.16 8.21
CA ALA A 198 2.38 15.47 7.53
C ALA A 198 1.03 15.72 8.25
N PRO A 199 -0.12 15.41 7.64
CA PRO A 199 -1.40 15.38 8.34
C PRO A 199 -1.35 14.48 9.58
N ALA A 200 -2.19 14.80 10.58
CA ALA A 200 -2.32 13.95 11.76
C ALA A 200 -2.69 12.52 11.34
N ASP A 201 -2.19 11.54 12.08
CA ASP A 201 -2.38 10.10 11.81
C ASP A 201 -1.69 9.54 10.55
N PHE A 202 -1.03 10.38 9.76
CA PHE A 202 -0.19 9.93 8.65
C PHE A 202 1.10 9.25 9.19
N PRO A 203 1.70 8.27 8.46
CA PRO A 203 2.88 7.54 8.96
C PRO A 203 4.03 8.42 9.43
N TYR A 204 4.29 9.56 8.79
CA TYR A 204 5.38 10.48 9.19
C TYR A 204 5.09 11.26 10.47
N ASP A 205 3.82 11.53 10.78
CA ASP A 205 3.41 12.19 12.03
C ASP A 205 3.78 11.35 13.26
N ARG A 206 3.76 10.01 13.15
CA ARG A 206 4.21 9.12 14.24
C ARG A 206 5.67 9.31 14.60
N ILE A 207 6.54 9.59 13.63
CA ILE A 207 7.96 9.89 13.90
C ILE A 207 8.08 11.18 14.71
N LEU A 208 7.26 12.16 14.38
CA LEU A 208 7.20 13.41 15.14
C LEU A 208 6.74 13.17 16.57
N GLN A 209 5.72 12.36 16.77
CA GLN A 209 5.24 11.94 18.11
C GLN A 209 6.33 11.18 18.90
N GLU A 210 7.13 10.31 18.25
CA GLU A 210 8.27 9.66 18.92
C GLU A 210 9.35 10.67 19.32
N ILE A 211 9.62 11.69 18.50
CA ILE A 211 10.55 12.78 18.84
C ILE A 211 10.03 13.57 20.05
N GLU A 212 8.74 13.91 20.07
CA GLU A 212 8.08 14.58 21.18
C GLU A 212 8.19 13.78 22.49
N ALA A 213 7.93 12.46 22.41
CA ALA A 213 8.02 11.57 23.54
C ALA A 213 9.44 11.52 24.14
N VAL A 214 10.48 11.51 23.29
CA VAL A 214 11.88 11.53 23.74
C VAL A 214 12.24 12.89 24.35
N ASN A 215 11.76 14.00 23.77
CA ASN A 215 12.10 15.35 24.22
C ASN A 215 11.27 15.82 25.43
N GLY A 216 10.13 15.19 25.69
CA GLY A 216 9.19 15.59 26.75
C GLY A 216 8.45 16.90 26.47
N VAL A 217 8.51 17.41 25.23
CA VAL A 217 7.86 18.65 24.78
C VAL A 217 7.24 18.46 23.42
N PRO A 218 6.07 19.08 23.13
CA PRO A 218 5.44 19.04 21.83
C PRO A 218 6.30 19.69 20.74
N ALA A 219 6.21 19.17 19.52
CA ALA A 219 6.81 19.77 18.34
C ALA A 219 6.03 21.03 17.91
N ILE A 220 6.72 22.03 17.41
CA ILE A 220 6.11 23.26 16.88
C ILE A 220 5.79 23.02 15.41
N VAL A 221 4.61 22.54 15.09
CA VAL A 221 4.18 22.28 13.70
C VAL A 221 3.50 23.51 13.14
N ALA A 222 4.18 24.22 12.22
CA ALA A 222 3.66 25.42 11.60
C ALA A 222 2.63 25.13 10.50
N GLN A 223 2.85 24.10 9.70
CA GLN A 223 2.02 23.71 8.55
C GLN A 223 1.99 22.19 8.40
N ARG A 224 0.95 21.67 7.71
CA ARG A 224 0.82 20.24 7.41
C ARG A 224 0.42 20.04 5.94
N PHE A 225 1.17 19.18 5.22
CA PHE A 225 0.93 18.86 3.82
C PHE A 225 1.14 17.36 3.57
N MET A 226 0.39 16.81 2.62
CA MET A 226 0.62 15.43 2.12
C MET A 226 1.66 15.40 1.00
N ASP A 227 1.69 16.43 0.15
CA ASP A 227 2.58 16.49 -1.01
C ASP A 227 4.02 16.80 -0.59
N ASN A 228 4.92 15.84 -0.82
CA ASN A 228 6.33 15.97 -0.47
C ASN A 228 7.03 17.08 -1.25
N GLY A 229 6.62 17.39 -2.50
CA GLY A 229 7.18 18.48 -3.30
C GLY A 229 6.87 19.85 -2.70
N ILE A 230 5.69 20.03 -2.11
CA ILE A 230 5.34 21.24 -1.35
C ILE A 230 6.23 21.33 -0.11
N VAL A 231 6.35 20.23 0.65
CA VAL A 231 7.18 20.17 1.86
C VAL A 231 8.64 20.47 1.53
N GLU A 232 9.22 19.85 0.50
CA GLU A 232 10.58 20.14 0.00
C GLU A 232 10.79 21.62 -0.30
N SER A 233 9.84 22.24 -1.00
CA SER A 233 9.91 23.66 -1.37
C SER A 233 9.85 24.58 -0.15
N MET A 234 9.02 24.26 0.84
CA MET A 234 8.92 25.04 2.08
C MET A 234 10.17 24.90 2.94
N VAL A 235 10.73 23.67 3.05
CA VAL A 235 11.98 23.44 3.77
C VAL A 235 13.13 24.18 3.11
N ALA A 236 13.28 24.07 1.79
CA ALA A 236 14.31 24.81 1.05
C ALA A 236 14.16 26.34 1.21
N GLY A 237 12.91 26.84 1.31
CA GLY A 237 12.58 28.24 1.59
C GLY A 237 12.81 28.66 3.03
N GLY A 238 13.31 27.79 3.92
CA GLY A 238 13.63 28.11 5.31
C GLY A 238 12.40 28.24 6.23
N GLN A 239 11.24 27.70 5.84
CA GLN A 239 10.00 27.78 6.63
C GLN A 239 9.96 26.78 7.80
N GLY A 240 10.89 25.82 7.85
CA GLY A 240 10.98 24.81 8.88
C GLY A 240 11.79 23.60 8.42
N ILE A 241 11.73 22.55 9.20
CA ILE A 241 12.32 21.24 8.89
C ILE A 241 11.21 20.20 8.71
N ALA A 242 11.49 19.05 8.09
CA ALA A 242 10.49 18.01 7.86
C ALA A 242 11.06 16.60 7.96
N ILE A 243 10.20 15.59 8.11
CA ILE A 243 10.55 14.19 7.85
C ILE A 243 10.19 13.86 6.41
N LEU A 244 11.16 13.42 5.63
CA LEU A 244 10.96 13.09 4.21
C LEU A 244 11.62 11.74 3.85
N PRO A 245 11.11 11.03 2.83
CA PRO A 245 11.66 9.75 2.39
C PRO A 245 13.01 9.95 1.69
N ARG A 246 14.01 9.15 2.08
CA ARG A 246 15.39 9.31 1.61
C ARG A 246 15.55 9.13 0.09
N TYR A 247 14.80 8.19 -0.50
CA TYR A 247 15.06 7.80 -1.88
C TYR A 247 14.39 8.68 -2.92
N THR A 248 13.36 9.43 -2.52
CA THR A 248 12.63 10.33 -3.42
C THR A 248 12.85 11.80 -3.13
N THR A 249 13.33 12.15 -1.92
CA THR A 249 13.66 13.54 -1.59
C THR A 249 14.81 14.03 -2.46
N ARG A 250 14.61 15.15 -3.14
CA ARG A 250 15.57 15.74 -4.07
C ARG A 250 15.92 17.15 -3.66
N ASP A 251 17.23 17.41 -3.58
CA ASP A 251 17.69 18.78 -3.69
C ASP A 251 17.58 19.21 -5.15
N ARG A 252 16.61 20.07 -5.44
CA ARG A 252 16.39 20.63 -6.79
C ARG A 252 17.26 21.86 -7.05
N GLY A 253 18.39 22.02 -6.36
CA GLY A 253 19.25 23.18 -6.40
C GLY A 253 18.72 24.35 -5.56
N ASN A 254 17.78 24.09 -4.67
CA ASN A 254 17.17 25.08 -3.78
C ASN A 254 17.77 25.08 -2.37
N GLY A 255 18.84 24.31 -2.13
CA GLY A 255 19.53 24.26 -0.84
C GLY A 255 18.82 23.40 0.22
N LEU A 256 18.15 22.33 -0.18
CA LEU A 256 17.60 21.31 0.73
C LEU A 256 18.63 20.19 0.93
N ILE A 257 18.86 19.80 2.17
CA ILE A 257 19.66 18.63 2.53
C ILE A 257 18.91 17.72 3.48
N THR A 258 19.28 16.46 3.50
CA THR A 258 18.74 15.46 4.44
C THR A 258 19.79 14.97 5.42
N ARG A 259 19.37 14.61 6.63
CA ARG A 259 20.21 14.03 7.66
C ARG A 259 19.51 12.86 8.34
N PRO A 260 20.19 11.70 8.47
CA PRO A 260 19.66 10.57 9.22
C PRO A 260 19.31 10.94 10.66
N LEU A 261 18.19 10.46 11.16
CA LEU A 261 17.76 10.62 12.54
C LEU A 261 18.03 9.32 13.32
N ALA A 262 18.68 9.42 14.44
CA ALA A 262 18.93 8.31 15.35
C ALA A 262 18.15 8.42 16.64
N GLY A 263 17.89 7.27 17.28
CA GLY A 263 17.23 7.21 18.58
C GLY A 263 15.72 7.09 18.51
N VAL A 264 15.14 7.18 17.30
CA VAL A 264 13.75 6.86 16.99
C VAL A 264 13.68 6.01 15.72
N ARG A 265 12.53 5.37 15.48
CA ARG A 265 12.34 4.54 14.29
C ARG A 265 11.97 5.42 13.09
N THR A 266 12.89 5.54 12.14
CA THR A 266 12.74 6.40 10.97
C THR A 266 12.82 5.60 9.68
N ARG A 267 11.92 4.63 9.51
CA ARG A 267 11.86 3.83 8.29
C ARG A 267 10.44 3.36 8.05
N ARG A 268 10.11 3.15 6.81
CA ARG A 268 8.87 2.51 6.38
C ARG A 268 9.18 1.26 5.58
N ASP A 269 8.34 0.25 5.71
CA ASP A 269 8.40 -0.97 4.93
C ASP A 269 7.42 -0.87 3.77
N ILE A 270 7.89 -1.16 2.56
CA ILE A 270 7.10 -1.14 1.33
C ILE A 270 6.82 -2.57 0.93
N SER A 271 5.56 -2.87 0.71
CA SER A 271 5.07 -4.21 0.36
C SER A 271 4.07 -4.15 -0.79
N ALA A 272 3.99 -5.24 -1.55
CA ALA A 272 2.90 -5.49 -2.49
C ALA A 272 1.82 -6.33 -1.78
N LEU A 273 0.59 -5.83 -1.77
CA LEU A 273 -0.59 -6.50 -1.24
C LEU A 273 -1.41 -7.04 -2.39
N MET A 274 -1.91 -8.25 -2.25
CA MET A 274 -2.72 -8.93 -3.27
C MET A 274 -3.75 -9.84 -2.61
N ARG A 275 -4.86 -10.04 -3.28
CA ARG A 275 -5.73 -11.18 -2.97
C ARG A 275 -5.01 -12.48 -3.33
N PRO A 276 -5.17 -13.56 -2.55
CA PRO A 276 -4.47 -14.83 -2.79
C PRO A 276 -4.75 -15.44 -4.18
N ASP A 277 -5.98 -15.33 -4.69
CA ASP A 277 -6.35 -15.79 -6.03
C ASP A 277 -5.66 -14.98 -7.13
N ARG A 278 -5.62 -13.64 -7.03
CA ARG A 278 -4.92 -12.77 -8.00
C ARG A 278 -3.43 -13.07 -8.07
N ALA A 279 -2.81 -13.42 -6.94
CA ALA A 279 -1.40 -13.77 -6.85
C ALA A 279 -1.02 -15.07 -7.59
N GLU A 280 -1.97 -15.93 -7.93
CA GLU A 280 -1.73 -17.14 -8.72
C GLU A 280 -1.61 -16.86 -10.24
N ARG A 281 -2.01 -15.67 -10.70
CA ARG A 281 -1.94 -15.31 -12.12
C ARG A 281 -0.48 -15.09 -12.56
N PRO A 282 0.01 -15.76 -13.64
CA PRO A 282 1.40 -15.63 -14.10
C PRO A 282 1.80 -14.19 -14.42
N SER A 283 0.88 -13.39 -14.99
CA SER A 283 1.10 -11.98 -15.28
C SER A 283 1.33 -11.16 -13.99
N VAL A 284 0.56 -11.42 -12.93
CA VAL A 284 0.73 -10.76 -11.62
C VAL A 284 2.06 -11.17 -10.98
N GLN A 285 2.40 -12.47 -11.01
CA GLN A 285 3.68 -12.99 -10.49
C GLN A 285 4.88 -12.34 -11.19
N LEU A 286 4.83 -12.18 -12.52
CA LEU A 286 5.88 -11.52 -13.28
C LEU A 286 6.05 -10.05 -12.86
N VAL A 287 4.96 -9.30 -12.68
CA VAL A 287 5.00 -7.91 -12.23
C VAL A 287 5.59 -7.82 -10.82
N VAL A 288 5.15 -8.68 -9.88
CA VAL A 288 5.65 -8.71 -8.51
C VAL A 288 7.13 -9.05 -8.44
N GLU A 289 7.58 -10.02 -9.22
CA GLU A 289 8.99 -10.38 -9.27
C GLU A 289 9.85 -9.25 -9.85
N THR A 290 9.33 -8.53 -10.87
CA THR A 290 9.98 -7.34 -11.41
C THR A 290 10.07 -6.22 -10.37
N LEU A 291 8.99 -5.97 -9.63
CA LEU A 291 8.96 -5.01 -8.51
C LEU A 291 10.01 -5.34 -7.46
N LYS A 292 10.12 -6.61 -7.04
CA LYS A 292 11.14 -7.06 -6.07
C LYS A 292 12.56 -6.76 -6.55
N GLN A 293 12.85 -7.10 -7.81
CA GLN A 293 14.18 -6.92 -8.39
C GLN A 293 14.54 -5.43 -8.47
N GLU A 294 13.62 -4.56 -8.87
CA GLU A 294 13.88 -3.12 -8.95
C GLU A 294 13.99 -2.49 -7.55
N ALA A 295 13.16 -2.92 -6.59
CA ALA A 295 13.29 -2.50 -5.19
C ALA A 295 14.64 -2.89 -4.57
N GLN A 296 15.14 -4.10 -4.84
CA GLN A 296 16.45 -4.55 -4.38
C GLN A 296 17.60 -3.74 -4.98
N LYS A 297 17.54 -3.45 -6.30
CA LYS A 297 18.54 -2.61 -6.96
C LYS A 297 18.56 -1.19 -6.40
N LEU A 298 17.39 -0.60 -6.17
CA LEU A 298 17.27 0.73 -5.58
C LEU A 298 17.86 0.77 -4.17
N ALA A 299 17.52 -0.19 -3.31
CA ALA A 299 18.06 -0.27 -1.95
C ALA A 299 19.59 -0.45 -1.94
N ALA A 300 20.13 -1.28 -2.85
CA ALA A 300 21.57 -1.51 -2.98
C ALA A 300 22.33 -0.25 -3.43
N SER A 301 21.80 0.50 -4.40
CA SER A 301 22.43 1.73 -4.89
C SER A 301 22.58 2.81 -3.81
N HIS A 302 21.55 2.94 -2.94
CA HIS A 302 21.60 3.90 -1.84
C HIS A 302 22.47 3.45 -0.66
N THR A 303 22.65 2.15 -0.47
CA THR A 303 23.59 1.63 0.55
C THR A 303 25.04 1.91 0.16
N GLN A 304 25.39 1.77 -1.13
CA GLN A 304 26.73 2.07 -1.66
C GLN A 304 27.07 3.57 -1.64
N ALA A 305 26.07 4.44 -1.83
CA ALA A 305 26.27 5.89 -1.80
C ALA A 305 26.43 6.47 -0.38
N ALA A 306 26.06 5.71 0.65
CA ALA A 306 26.12 6.14 2.07
C ALA A 306 27.37 5.65 2.81
N GLY A 307 28.22 4.80 2.19
CA GLY A 307 29.51 4.30 2.72
C GLY A 307 30.68 5.01 2.09
#